data_9152c9ac3e79d4f52d1d2a21c6f89fc2
#
_entry.id   9152c9ac3e79d4f52d1d2a21c6f89fc2
#
_cell.length_a   1.000
_cell.length_b   1.000
_cell.length_c   1.000
_cell.angle_alpha   90.00
_cell.angle_beta   90.00
_cell.angle_gamma   90.00
#
_symmetry.space_group_name_H-M   'P 1'
#
loop_
_entity.id
_entity.type
_entity.pdbx_description
1 polymer ?
#
loop_
_entity_poly.entity_id
_entity_poly.type
_entity_poly.pdbx_seq_one_letter_code
_entity_poly.pdbx_strand_id
1 'polypeptide(L)'
;MKRGDRRKKVKSGIGKRKILRLILLVGVILLLGYGVGKFELSARKPAKVECLGKEELSAPVFSLPDMNGRKVDLVSFKGQVIVLEFWATWCAPCREEIPLLNQIYKVYKEKGVVVIGISLDRKPPQEVKKFLDQLQVEYPNVMGDEEIFEKYSQMAHLGPIRGIPATFVIDRKGRICQRYMGLTEKRILEEAIQAVL
;
A
#
# COMPACT_ATOMS: atom_id res chain seq x y z
N MET A 1 63.16 33.95 64.69
CA MET A 1 61.81 34.04 64.13
C MET A 1 61.61 32.85 63.11
N LYS A 2 60.89 31.79 63.51
CA LYS A 2 60.64 30.62 62.66
C LYS A 2 59.17 30.62 62.29
N ARG A 3 58.84 30.83 60.99
CA ARG A 3 57.48 30.67 60.45
C ARG A 3 57.24 29.19 60.01
N GLY A 4 56.32 28.58 60.71
CA GLY A 4 55.88 27.19 60.38
C GLY A 4 54.97 27.12 59.19
N ASP A 5 55.32 26.28 58.25
CA ASP A 5 54.56 25.91 57.10
C ASP A 5 53.51 24.85 57.51
N ARG A 6 52.20 25.18 57.42
CA ARG A 6 51.09 24.25 57.64
C ARG A 6 50.51 23.80 56.28
N ARG A 7 51.01 22.75 55.72
CA ARG A 7 50.34 22.09 54.56
C ARG A 7 49.11 21.36 55.05
N LYS A 8 47.94 21.84 54.65
CA LYS A 8 46.66 21.14 54.82
C LYS A 8 46.59 20.00 53.85
N LYS A 9 46.62 18.75 54.33
CA LYS A 9 46.31 17.55 53.57
C LYS A 9 44.80 17.47 53.33
N VAL A 10 44.36 17.72 52.11
CA VAL A 10 42.95 17.49 51.70
C VAL A 10 42.78 15.96 51.50
N LYS A 11 42.09 15.32 52.43
CA LYS A 11 41.68 13.93 52.31
C LYS A 11 40.40 13.88 51.47
N SER A 12 40.49 13.59 50.17
CA SER A 12 39.34 13.27 49.32
C SER A 12 38.96 11.77 49.49
N GLY A 13 38.27 11.47 50.57
CA GLY A 13 37.72 10.13 50.79
C GLY A 13 36.31 10.01 50.22
N ILE A 14 36.17 9.66 48.96
CA ILE A 14 34.86 9.22 48.46
C ILE A 14 34.53 7.92 49.19
N GLY A 15 33.59 7.99 50.15
CA GLY A 15 33.28 6.86 51.03
C GLY A 15 32.85 5.64 50.24
N LYS A 16 33.42 4.47 50.58
CA LYS A 16 33.15 3.14 49.93
C LYS A 16 31.67 2.90 49.64
N ARG A 17 30.77 3.46 50.49
CA ARG A 17 29.32 3.38 50.31
C ARG A 17 28.80 4.18 49.09
N LYS A 18 29.44 5.30 48.72
CA LYS A 18 29.06 6.08 47.52
C LYS A 18 29.53 5.39 46.26
N ILE A 19 30.70 4.77 46.28
CA ILE A 19 31.23 3.99 45.14
C ILE A 19 30.35 2.76 44.90
N LEU A 20 29.96 2.05 45.97
CA LEU A 20 29.08 0.88 45.87
C LEU A 20 27.69 1.25 45.29
N ARG A 21 27.09 2.38 45.69
CA ARG A 21 25.84 2.89 45.14
C ARG A 21 25.97 3.27 43.67
N LEU A 22 27.08 3.84 43.26
CA LEU A 22 27.34 4.19 41.85
C LEU A 22 27.45 2.92 40.98
N ILE A 23 28.17 1.90 41.46
CA ILE A 23 28.31 0.61 40.75
C ILE A 23 26.95 -0.08 40.60
N LEU A 24 26.12 -0.06 41.67
CA LEU A 24 24.75 -0.62 41.58
C LEU A 24 23.87 0.15 40.60
N LEU A 25 23.93 1.46 40.57
CA LEU A 25 23.18 2.29 39.61
C LEU A 25 23.62 2.05 38.18
N VAL A 26 24.91 1.96 37.92
CA VAL A 26 25.46 1.64 36.58
C VAL A 26 25.07 0.22 36.18
N GLY A 27 25.11 -0.73 37.11
CA GLY A 27 24.66 -2.13 36.85
C GLY A 27 23.18 -2.22 36.48
N VAL A 28 22.31 -1.47 37.19
CA VAL A 28 20.88 -1.40 36.88
C VAL A 28 20.63 -0.72 35.51
N ILE A 29 21.36 0.36 35.19
CA ILE A 29 21.24 1.02 33.89
C ILE A 29 21.72 0.11 32.75
N LEU A 30 22.78 -0.66 32.95
CA LEU A 30 23.26 -1.65 31.97
C LEU A 30 22.29 -2.81 31.80
N LEU A 31 21.68 -3.30 32.90
CA LEU A 31 20.65 -4.35 32.84
C LEU A 31 19.37 -3.86 32.15
N LEU A 32 18.93 -2.63 32.42
CA LEU A 32 17.79 -2.01 31.75
C LEU A 32 18.11 -1.72 30.26
N GLY A 33 19.34 -1.27 29.96
CA GLY A 33 19.80 -1.06 28.57
C GLY A 33 19.94 -2.35 27.78
N TYR A 34 20.33 -3.46 28.42
CA TYR A 34 20.41 -4.78 27.76
C TYR A 34 19.04 -5.39 27.47
N GLY A 35 18.03 -5.04 28.29
CA GLY A 35 16.63 -5.47 28.08
C GLY A 35 15.91 -4.74 26.96
N VAL A 36 16.30 -3.49 26.65
CA VAL A 36 15.66 -2.67 25.59
C VAL A 36 16.25 -2.94 24.21
N GLY A 37 17.45 -3.58 24.12
CA GLY A 37 18.16 -3.84 22.86
C GLY A 37 17.60 -4.96 21.98
N LYS A 38 16.54 -5.68 22.39
CA LYS A 38 15.91 -6.75 21.63
C LYS A 38 14.40 -6.59 21.41
N PHE A 39 13.94 -5.35 21.35
CA PHE A 39 12.70 -5.10 20.66
C PHE A 39 13.01 -5.12 19.15
N GLU A 40 13.25 -6.31 18.63
CA GLU A 40 13.20 -6.53 17.18
C GLU A 40 11.80 -6.09 16.76
N LEU A 41 11.75 -4.97 16.03
CA LEU A 41 10.61 -4.64 15.19
C LEU A 41 10.53 -5.81 14.18
N SER A 42 9.86 -6.89 14.59
CA SER A 42 9.51 -7.97 13.69
C SER A 42 8.65 -7.33 12.62
N ALA A 43 9.29 -6.96 11.51
CA ALA A 43 8.56 -6.60 10.31
C ALA A 43 7.67 -7.82 10.03
N ARG A 44 6.38 -7.71 10.36
CA ARG A 44 5.40 -8.73 10.01
C ARG A 44 5.58 -8.97 8.52
N LYS A 45 6.13 -10.12 8.15
CA LYS A 45 6.08 -10.57 6.76
C LYS A 45 4.62 -10.42 6.34
N PRO A 46 4.34 -9.73 5.23
CA PRO A 46 2.96 -9.63 4.76
C PRO A 46 2.40 -11.04 4.73
N ALA A 47 1.23 -11.23 5.34
CA ALA A 47 0.55 -12.51 5.31
C ALA A 47 0.42 -12.86 3.83
N LYS A 48 0.88 -14.07 3.45
CA LYS A 48 0.75 -14.54 2.08
C LYS A 48 -0.74 -14.61 1.78
N VAL A 49 -1.23 -13.62 1.03
CA VAL A 49 -2.64 -13.59 0.61
C VAL A 49 -2.79 -14.72 -0.38
N GLU A 50 -3.48 -15.77 0.01
CA GLU A 50 -3.93 -16.76 -0.97
C GLU A 50 -5.01 -16.08 -1.82
N CYS A 51 -4.80 -16.07 -3.13
CA CYS A 51 -5.81 -15.55 -4.04
C CYS A 51 -7.12 -16.27 -3.82
N LEU A 52 -8.22 -15.53 -3.87
CA LEU A 52 -9.58 -16.01 -3.60
C LEU A 52 -9.95 -17.16 -4.54
N GLY A 53 -9.65 -18.42 -4.13
CA GLY A 53 -10.07 -19.64 -4.82
C GLY A 53 -9.08 -20.21 -5.84
N LYS A 54 -9.45 -21.40 -6.34
CA LYS A 54 -8.75 -22.19 -7.34
C LYS A 54 -8.80 -21.49 -8.71
N GLU A 55 -8.25 -22.10 -9.77
CA GLU A 55 -8.12 -21.61 -11.16
C GLU A 55 -9.37 -20.90 -11.77
N GLU A 56 -10.54 -21.04 -11.17
CA GLU A 56 -11.82 -20.49 -11.61
C GLU A 56 -12.00 -18.97 -11.41
N LEU A 57 -11.08 -18.27 -10.73
CA LEU A 57 -11.15 -16.82 -10.52
C LEU A 57 -10.22 -16.02 -11.43
N SER A 58 -10.02 -16.47 -12.64
CA SER A 58 -9.34 -15.67 -13.67
C SER A 58 -10.12 -14.40 -13.97
N ALA A 59 -9.41 -13.27 -13.98
CA ALA A 59 -10.01 -11.98 -14.32
C ALA A 59 -10.57 -12.03 -15.76
N PRO A 60 -11.83 -11.61 -15.97
CA PRO A 60 -12.41 -11.48 -17.30
C PRO A 60 -11.54 -10.60 -18.19
N VAL A 61 -11.12 -11.15 -19.33
CA VAL A 61 -10.31 -10.42 -20.29
C VAL A 61 -11.14 -9.42 -21.08
N PHE A 62 -10.53 -8.29 -21.41
CA PHE A 62 -11.13 -7.27 -22.26
C PHE A 62 -10.08 -6.65 -23.17
N SER A 63 -10.59 -5.97 -24.18
CA SER A 63 -9.83 -5.15 -25.10
C SER A 63 -10.66 -3.91 -25.42
N LEU A 64 -10.38 -2.80 -24.72
CA LEU A 64 -11.16 -1.57 -24.75
C LEU A 64 -10.30 -0.40 -25.20
N PRO A 65 -10.86 0.63 -25.83
CA PRO A 65 -10.13 1.84 -26.18
C PRO A 65 -9.86 2.69 -24.92
N ASP A 66 -8.65 3.25 -24.83
CA ASP A 66 -8.35 4.31 -23.86
C ASP A 66 -9.02 5.64 -24.29
N MET A 67 -8.85 6.69 -23.47
CA MET A 67 -9.40 8.01 -23.74
C MET A 67 -8.82 8.70 -25.00
N ASN A 68 -7.79 8.13 -25.61
CA ASN A 68 -7.19 8.60 -26.86
C ASN A 68 -7.48 7.65 -28.05
N GLY A 69 -8.31 6.63 -27.84
CA GLY A 69 -8.66 5.62 -28.83
C GLY A 69 -7.63 4.51 -29.00
N ARG A 70 -6.58 4.45 -28.17
CA ARG A 70 -5.59 3.37 -28.20
C ARG A 70 -6.13 2.14 -27.49
N LYS A 71 -5.89 0.99 -28.10
CA LYS A 71 -6.34 -0.31 -27.57
C LYS A 71 -5.58 -0.66 -26.30
N VAL A 72 -6.29 -0.88 -25.21
CA VAL A 72 -5.80 -1.45 -23.95
C VAL A 72 -6.33 -2.86 -23.83
N ASP A 73 -5.46 -3.83 -23.87
CA ASP A 73 -5.77 -5.23 -23.80
C ASP A 73 -5.26 -5.81 -22.48
N LEU A 74 -6.14 -6.37 -21.65
CA LEU A 74 -5.75 -6.89 -20.34
C LEU A 74 -4.69 -7.99 -20.45
N VAL A 75 -4.72 -8.79 -21.53
CA VAL A 75 -3.73 -9.86 -21.75
C VAL A 75 -2.32 -9.34 -21.93
N SER A 76 -2.16 -8.10 -22.42
CA SER A 76 -0.83 -7.47 -22.60
C SER A 76 -0.10 -7.20 -21.29
N PHE A 77 -0.82 -7.20 -20.16
CA PHE A 77 -0.24 -7.00 -18.82
C PHE A 77 0.03 -8.33 -18.08
N LYS A 78 -0.05 -9.46 -18.77
CA LYS A 78 0.29 -10.77 -18.19
C LYS A 78 1.72 -10.76 -17.62
N GLY A 79 1.88 -11.28 -16.41
CA GLY A 79 3.15 -11.25 -15.69
C GLY A 79 3.33 -10.03 -14.77
N GLN A 80 2.40 -9.06 -14.85
CA GLN A 80 2.33 -7.94 -13.91
C GLN A 80 1.20 -8.15 -12.89
N VAL A 81 1.30 -7.51 -11.74
CA VAL A 81 0.18 -7.34 -10.81
C VAL A 81 -0.71 -6.22 -11.34
N ILE A 82 -2.01 -6.45 -11.38
CA ILE A 82 -2.96 -5.47 -11.92
C ILE A 82 -3.89 -5.02 -10.79
N VAL A 83 -4.00 -3.70 -10.62
CA VAL A 83 -5.05 -3.06 -9.82
C VAL A 83 -6.06 -2.49 -10.78
N LEU A 84 -7.25 -3.09 -10.82
CA LEU A 84 -8.30 -2.72 -11.76
C LEU A 84 -9.45 -2.09 -10.97
N GLU A 85 -9.85 -0.87 -11.34
CA GLU A 85 -10.91 -0.11 -10.68
C GLU A 85 -12.05 0.19 -11.64
N PHE A 86 -13.29 -0.15 -11.25
CA PHE A 86 -14.50 0.41 -11.87
C PHE A 86 -14.88 1.70 -11.17
N TRP A 87 -15.01 2.78 -11.94
CA TRP A 87 -15.23 4.12 -11.43
C TRP A 87 -16.08 4.99 -12.37
N ALA A 88 -16.44 6.19 -11.93
CA ALA A 88 -17.08 7.19 -12.79
C ALA A 88 -16.81 8.62 -12.29
N THR A 89 -16.90 9.62 -13.17
CA THR A 89 -16.66 11.05 -12.83
C THR A 89 -17.66 11.59 -11.80
N TRP A 90 -18.86 11.06 -11.77
CA TRP A 90 -19.96 11.47 -10.86
C TRP A 90 -19.90 10.72 -9.50
N CYS A 91 -19.03 9.74 -9.36
CA CYS A 91 -18.89 8.95 -8.13
C CYS A 91 -17.97 9.68 -7.15
N ALA A 92 -18.51 10.22 -6.06
CA ALA A 92 -17.73 10.96 -5.08
C ALA A 92 -16.60 10.16 -4.44
N PRO A 93 -16.79 8.92 -3.90
CA PRO A 93 -15.70 8.13 -3.34
C PRO A 93 -14.66 7.71 -4.38
N CYS A 94 -15.02 7.52 -5.65
CA CYS A 94 -14.06 7.26 -6.72
C CYS A 94 -13.10 8.44 -6.92
N ARG A 95 -13.61 9.67 -6.85
CA ARG A 95 -12.79 10.88 -6.98
C ARG A 95 -11.76 11.03 -5.87
N GLU A 96 -11.98 10.41 -4.71
CA GLU A 96 -11.04 10.33 -3.60
C GLU A 96 -10.04 9.19 -3.79
N GLU A 97 -10.45 8.04 -4.36
CA GLU A 97 -9.59 6.88 -4.57
C GLU A 97 -8.62 7.05 -5.74
N ILE A 98 -9.04 7.68 -6.84
CA ILE A 98 -8.22 7.90 -8.04
C ILE A 98 -6.83 8.53 -7.73
N PRO A 99 -6.70 9.60 -6.93
CA PRO A 99 -5.40 10.15 -6.56
C PRO A 99 -4.54 9.15 -5.75
N LEU A 100 -5.15 8.29 -4.93
CA LEU A 100 -4.44 7.27 -4.16
C LEU A 100 -3.89 6.18 -5.10
N LEU A 101 -4.69 5.74 -6.06
CA LEU A 101 -4.27 4.80 -7.11
C LEU A 101 -3.16 5.38 -7.99
N ASN A 102 -3.22 6.68 -8.30
CA ASN A 102 -2.15 7.35 -9.05
C ASN A 102 -0.82 7.37 -8.28
N GLN A 103 -0.87 7.58 -6.95
CA GLN A 103 0.32 7.46 -6.10
C GLN A 103 0.86 6.01 -6.08
N ILE A 104 -0.03 5.02 -5.96
CA ILE A 104 0.34 3.59 -6.02
C ILE A 104 1.01 3.28 -7.36
N TYR A 105 0.41 3.71 -8.48
CA TYR A 105 0.98 3.52 -9.80
C TYR A 105 2.39 4.09 -9.91
N LYS A 106 2.62 5.33 -9.49
CA LYS A 106 3.94 5.98 -9.52
C LYS A 106 5.02 5.21 -8.74
N VAL A 107 4.65 4.64 -7.58
CA VAL A 107 5.58 3.92 -6.69
C VAL A 107 5.88 2.50 -7.18
N TYR A 108 4.87 1.84 -7.79
CA TYR A 108 4.94 0.41 -8.06
C TYR A 108 5.08 0.03 -9.53
N LYS A 109 4.93 0.95 -10.49
CA LYS A 109 5.02 0.65 -11.93
C LYS A 109 6.34 -0.02 -12.31
N GLU A 110 7.47 0.45 -11.79
CA GLU A 110 8.79 -0.13 -12.05
C GLU A 110 9.01 -1.49 -11.35
N LYS A 111 8.10 -1.86 -10.43
CA LYS A 111 8.09 -3.14 -9.74
C LYS A 111 7.19 -4.18 -10.43
N GLY A 112 6.61 -3.82 -11.58
CA GLY A 112 5.71 -4.70 -12.33
C GLY A 112 4.27 -4.67 -11.83
N VAL A 113 3.80 -3.49 -11.38
CA VAL A 113 2.39 -3.24 -11.06
C VAL A 113 1.82 -2.26 -12.07
N VAL A 114 0.66 -2.56 -12.61
CA VAL A 114 -0.14 -1.63 -13.41
C VAL A 114 -1.46 -1.32 -12.71
N VAL A 115 -1.91 -0.08 -12.80
CA VAL A 115 -3.27 0.32 -12.43
C VAL A 115 -4.05 0.52 -13.73
N ILE A 116 -5.30 0.06 -13.78
CA ILE A 116 -6.20 0.24 -14.93
C ILE A 116 -7.54 0.72 -14.40
N GLY A 117 -7.99 1.90 -14.82
CA GLY A 117 -9.32 2.40 -14.55
C GLY A 117 -10.30 2.04 -15.68
N ILE A 118 -11.48 1.55 -15.31
CA ILE A 118 -12.60 1.32 -16.23
C ILE A 118 -13.70 2.29 -15.88
N SER A 119 -13.86 3.34 -16.70
CA SER A 119 -14.89 4.36 -16.51
C SER A 119 -16.26 3.82 -16.94
N LEU A 120 -17.24 3.93 -16.06
CA LEU A 120 -18.65 3.65 -16.32
C LEU A 120 -19.46 4.88 -16.73
N ASP A 121 -18.76 5.96 -17.11
CA ASP A 121 -19.40 7.17 -17.62
C ASP A 121 -20.08 6.90 -18.98
N ARG A 122 -21.25 7.47 -19.15
CA ARG A 122 -21.95 7.53 -20.45
C ARG A 122 -21.60 8.77 -21.27
N LYS A 123 -20.62 9.56 -20.78
CA LYS A 123 -20.13 10.79 -21.43
C LYS A 123 -19.12 10.47 -22.53
N PRO A 124 -18.89 11.41 -23.46
CA PRO A 124 -17.82 11.25 -24.44
C PRO A 124 -16.45 11.05 -23.78
N PRO A 125 -15.56 10.19 -24.32
CA PRO A 125 -14.25 9.93 -23.75
C PRO A 125 -13.42 11.18 -23.48
N GLN A 126 -13.58 12.23 -24.28
CA GLN A 126 -12.87 13.51 -24.13
C GLN A 126 -13.26 14.27 -22.85
N GLU A 127 -14.49 14.13 -22.37
CA GLU A 127 -14.92 14.74 -21.10
C GLU A 127 -14.34 13.99 -19.91
N VAL A 128 -14.33 12.65 -19.98
CA VAL A 128 -13.69 11.80 -18.96
C VAL A 128 -12.19 12.07 -18.93
N LYS A 129 -11.57 12.22 -20.11
CA LYS A 129 -10.15 12.59 -20.22
C LYS A 129 -9.85 13.93 -19.54
N LYS A 130 -10.62 14.96 -19.78
CA LYS A 130 -10.44 16.27 -19.12
C LYS A 130 -10.46 16.15 -17.59
N PHE A 131 -11.34 15.33 -17.06
CA PHE A 131 -11.38 15.04 -15.62
C PHE A 131 -10.11 14.35 -15.12
N LEU A 132 -9.62 13.32 -15.83
CA LEU A 132 -8.38 12.63 -15.50
C LEU A 132 -7.15 13.54 -15.61
N ASP A 133 -7.12 14.41 -16.63
CA ASP A 133 -6.05 15.40 -16.82
C ASP A 133 -5.98 16.39 -15.64
N GLN A 134 -7.13 16.84 -15.14
CA GLN A 134 -7.21 17.74 -13.96
C GLN A 134 -6.65 17.07 -12.69
N LEU A 135 -6.81 15.75 -12.55
CA LEU A 135 -6.27 14.97 -11.45
C LEU A 135 -4.84 14.46 -11.73
N GLN A 136 -4.26 14.79 -12.89
CA GLN A 136 -2.93 14.37 -13.32
C GLN A 136 -2.74 12.84 -13.24
N VAL A 137 -3.76 12.09 -13.68
CA VAL A 137 -3.74 10.62 -13.68
C VAL A 137 -2.80 10.10 -14.77
N GLU A 138 -1.85 9.24 -14.40
CA GLU A 138 -0.83 8.70 -15.30
C GLU A 138 -1.09 7.26 -15.73
N TYR A 139 -1.94 6.53 -15.02
CA TYR A 139 -2.26 5.14 -15.34
C TYR A 139 -3.33 5.03 -16.44
N PRO A 140 -3.34 3.92 -17.20
CA PRO A 140 -4.33 3.67 -18.25
C PRO A 140 -5.76 3.74 -17.73
N ASN A 141 -6.62 4.43 -18.48
CA ASN A 141 -8.04 4.48 -18.25
C ASN A 141 -8.79 4.18 -19.55
N VAL A 142 -9.79 3.33 -19.50
CA VAL A 142 -10.62 2.93 -20.64
C VAL A 142 -12.08 3.25 -20.39
N MET A 143 -12.84 3.39 -21.47
CA MET A 143 -14.31 3.44 -21.39
C MET A 143 -14.83 2.01 -21.25
N GLY A 144 -15.49 1.75 -20.12
CA GLY A 144 -16.19 0.48 -19.90
C GLY A 144 -17.53 0.44 -20.62
N ASP A 145 -17.96 -0.76 -20.92
CA ASP A 145 -19.30 -1.07 -21.41
C ASP A 145 -20.06 -1.96 -20.41
N GLU A 146 -21.32 -2.23 -20.71
CA GLU A 146 -22.16 -3.09 -19.90
C GLU A 146 -21.63 -4.53 -19.87
N GLU A 147 -21.06 -5.00 -20.96
CA GLU A 147 -20.54 -6.36 -21.09
C GLU A 147 -19.41 -6.61 -20.10
N ILE A 148 -18.40 -5.73 -20.03
CA ILE A 148 -17.28 -5.92 -19.13
C ILE A 148 -17.69 -5.75 -17.65
N PHE A 149 -18.61 -4.80 -17.37
CA PHE A 149 -19.14 -4.64 -16.02
C PHE A 149 -19.89 -5.89 -15.56
N GLU A 150 -20.75 -6.45 -16.41
CA GLU A 150 -21.50 -7.67 -16.15
C GLU A 150 -20.56 -8.86 -15.90
N LYS A 151 -19.53 -9.07 -16.74
CA LYS A 151 -18.57 -10.16 -16.57
C LYS A 151 -17.91 -10.13 -15.18
N TYR A 152 -17.49 -8.97 -14.70
CA TYR A 152 -16.91 -8.82 -13.35
C TYR A 152 -17.97 -8.91 -12.25
N SER A 153 -19.19 -8.43 -12.51
CA SER A 153 -20.30 -8.48 -11.56
C SER A 153 -20.87 -9.88 -11.36
N GLN A 154 -20.85 -10.71 -12.41
CA GLN A 154 -21.39 -12.07 -12.37
C GLN A 154 -20.41 -13.13 -11.85
N MET A 155 -19.25 -12.73 -11.36
CA MET A 155 -18.29 -13.68 -10.77
C MET A 155 -18.87 -14.32 -9.50
N ALA A 156 -19.39 -15.53 -9.63
CA ALA A 156 -20.25 -16.22 -8.65
C ALA A 156 -19.66 -16.24 -7.22
N HIS A 157 -18.35 -16.43 -7.11
CA HIS A 157 -17.68 -16.50 -5.79
C HIS A 157 -17.44 -15.16 -5.14
N LEU A 158 -17.53 -14.04 -5.87
CA LEU A 158 -17.35 -12.70 -5.34
C LEU A 158 -18.68 -11.99 -5.08
N GLY A 159 -19.76 -12.49 -5.66
CA GLY A 159 -21.06 -11.83 -5.67
C GLY A 159 -21.08 -10.58 -6.57
N PRO A 160 -22.25 -9.96 -6.75
CA PRO A 160 -22.40 -8.83 -7.67
C PRO A 160 -21.65 -7.58 -7.23
N ILE A 161 -21.24 -6.75 -8.19
CA ILE A 161 -20.78 -5.37 -7.94
C ILE A 161 -22.02 -4.54 -7.61
N ARG A 162 -22.14 -4.09 -6.37
CA ARG A 162 -23.33 -3.34 -5.89
C ARG A 162 -23.11 -1.82 -5.88
N GLY A 163 -21.94 -1.35 -6.29
CA GLY A 163 -21.59 0.07 -6.30
C GLY A 163 -20.14 0.26 -6.71
N ILE A 164 -19.76 1.51 -6.91
CA ILE A 164 -18.41 1.93 -7.23
C ILE A 164 -17.88 2.93 -6.18
N PRO A 165 -16.53 3.00 -5.96
CA PRO A 165 -15.51 2.24 -6.68
C PRO A 165 -15.58 0.74 -6.38
N ALA A 166 -15.18 -0.09 -7.34
CA ALA A 166 -14.99 -1.52 -7.15
C ALA A 166 -13.59 -1.87 -7.65
N THR A 167 -12.69 -2.19 -6.71
CA THR A 167 -11.27 -2.34 -6.97
C THR A 167 -10.85 -3.78 -6.82
N PHE A 168 -10.17 -4.32 -7.83
CA PHE A 168 -9.69 -5.70 -7.88
C PHE A 168 -8.17 -5.72 -7.90
N VAL A 169 -7.56 -6.59 -7.10
CA VAL A 169 -6.14 -6.90 -7.17
C VAL A 169 -5.97 -8.26 -7.82
N ILE A 170 -5.26 -8.27 -8.94
CA ILE A 170 -5.08 -9.42 -9.83
C ILE A 170 -3.59 -9.77 -9.82
N ASP A 171 -3.26 -11.04 -9.63
CA ASP A 171 -1.88 -11.51 -9.58
C ASP A 171 -1.25 -11.64 -10.98
N ARG A 172 0.05 -11.94 -11.01
CA ARG A 172 0.84 -12.11 -12.25
C ARG A 172 0.34 -13.23 -13.17
N LYS A 173 -0.52 -14.14 -12.65
CA LYS A 173 -1.15 -15.22 -13.43
C LYS A 173 -2.52 -14.81 -13.98
N GLY A 174 -2.98 -13.61 -13.67
CA GLY A 174 -4.29 -13.12 -14.07
C GLY A 174 -5.43 -13.55 -13.15
N ARG A 175 -5.16 -14.03 -11.93
CA ARG A 175 -6.18 -14.45 -10.96
C ARG A 175 -6.54 -13.29 -10.03
N ILE A 176 -7.83 -13.12 -9.77
CA ILE A 176 -8.30 -12.15 -8.79
C ILE A 176 -7.98 -12.66 -7.38
N CYS A 177 -7.19 -11.87 -6.64
CA CYS A 177 -6.79 -12.21 -5.28
C CYS A 177 -7.59 -11.44 -4.23
N GLN A 178 -7.97 -10.20 -4.53
CA GLN A 178 -8.76 -9.37 -3.64
C GLN A 178 -9.76 -8.54 -4.43
N ARG A 179 -10.90 -8.22 -3.80
CA ARG A 179 -11.88 -7.26 -4.28
C ARG A 179 -12.31 -6.35 -3.14
N TYR A 180 -12.31 -5.07 -3.40
CA TYR A 180 -12.77 -4.03 -2.49
C TYR A 180 -13.96 -3.31 -3.08
N MET A 181 -14.91 -2.91 -2.24
CA MET A 181 -16.13 -2.19 -2.62
C MET A 181 -16.20 -0.89 -1.83
N GLY A 182 -16.33 0.23 -2.52
CA GLY A 182 -16.25 1.57 -1.92
C GLY A 182 -14.81 2.02 -1.71
N LEU A 183 -14.65 3.26 -1.25
CA LEU A 183 -13.34 3.88 -1.01
C LEU A 183 -12.46 3.00 -0.11
N THR A 184 -11.29 2.67 -0.61
CA THR A 184 -10.32 1.82 0.09
C THR A 184 -9.08 2.63 0.45
N GLU A 185 -8.63 2.49 1.70
CA GLU A 185 -7.40 3.15 2.14
C GLU A 185 -6.18 2.67 1.34
N LYS A 186 -5.30 3.62 1.00
CA LYS A 186 -4.06 3.33 0.27
C LYS A 186 -3.25 2.21 0.90
N ARG A 187 -3.12 2.18 2.24
CA ARG A 187 -2.38 1.15 2.97
C ARG A 187 -2.92 -0.25 2.71
N ILE A 188 -4.25 -0.41 2.67
CA ILE A 188 -4.90 -1.71 2.43
C ILE A 188 -4.61 -2.19 1.00
N LEU A 189 -4.69 -1.29 0.02
CA LEU A 189 -4.34 -1.61 -1.37
C LEU A 189 -2.85 -1.97 -1.51
N GLU A 190 -1.95 -1.23 -0.86
CA GLU A 190 -0.52 -1.52 -0.87
C GLU A 190 -0.19 -2.87 -0.22
N GLU A 191 -0.84 -3.22 0.90
CA GLU A 191 -0.70 -4.54 1.54
C GLU A 191 -1.15 -5.67 0.60
N ALA A 192 -2.28 -5.49 -0.08
CA ALA A 192 -2.79 -6.47 -1.03
C ALA A 192 -1.86 -6.65 -2.24
N ILE A 193 -1.33 -5.55 -2.79
CA ILE A 193 -0.35 -5.56 -3.88
C ILE A 193 0.92 -6.29 -3.46
N GLN A 194 1.47 -5.94 -2.30
CA GLN A 194 2.71 -6.56 -1.79
C GLN A 194 2.57 -8.06 -1.54
N ALA A 195 1.39 -8.51 -1.19
CA ALA A 195 1.11 -9.92 -0.94
C ALA A 195 1.14 -10.80 -2.21
N VAL A 196 0.98 -10.19 -3.39
CA VAL A 196 0.93 -10.88 -4.70
C VAL A 196 2.03 -10.43 -5.67
N LEU A 197 2.89 -9.50 -5.25
CA LEU A 197 4.03 -8.98 -6.02
C LEU A 197 5.18 -9.99 -6.06
#